data_535bc668cb3ebd4d758ffd7913c2bba5
#
_entry.id   535bc668cb3ebd4d758ffd7913c2bba5
#
_cell.length_a   1.000
_cell.length_b   1.000
_cell.length_c   1.000
_cell.angle_alpha   90.00
_cell.angle_beta   90.00
_cell.angle_gamma   90.00
#
_symmetry.space_group_name_H-M   'P 1'
#
loop_
_entity.id
_entity.type
_entity.pdbx_description
1 polymer ?
#
loop_
_entity_poly.entity_id
_entity_poly.type
_entity_poly.pdbx_seq_one_letter_code
_entity_poly.pdbx_strand_id
1 'polypeptide(L)'
;MDDFAKYLDKQRRKRREYIYCGSFYVAQQKLDIKNWRDSQQSPGFLPPERAWMDAITGDMGYVDALREVSREGDQYSWWPDNEQAEMLNLGYRFDYQILTPGLRRFVRNARLPRQPRFSQHAPLIVDYDWTLTI
;
A
#
# COMPACT_ATOMS: atom_id res chain seq x y z
N MET A 1 -1.70 -15.32 1.97
CA MET A 1 -2.74 -14.28 1.88
C MET A 1 -3.94 -14.55 2.78
N ASP A 2 -4.48 -15.75 2.75
CA ASP A 2 -5.70 -16.05 3.51
C ASP A 2 -5.54 -15.90 5.01
N ASP A 3 -4.42 -16.34 5.57
CA ASP A 3 -4.17 -16.24 7.01
C ASP A 3 -4.08 -14.79 7.49
N PHE A 4 -3.44 -13.94 6.70
CA PHE A 4 -3.35 -12.52 7.03
C PHE A 4 -4.72 -11.84 6.93
N ALA A 5 -5.51 -12.16 5.92
CA ALA A 5 -6.86 -11.62 5.77
C ALA A 5 -7.75 -12.03 6.95
N LYS A 6 -7.65 -13.29 7.39
CA LYS A 6 -8.37 -13.78 8.57
C LYS A 6 -7.95 -13.05 9.83
N TYR A 7 -6.65 -12.82 9.98
CA TYR A 7 -6.11 -12.05 11.10
C TYR A 7 -6.68 -10.62 11.12
N LEU A 8 -6.66 -9.95 9.97
CA LEU A 8 -7.20 -8.60 9.85
C LEU A 8 -8.70 -8.54 10.14
N ASP A 9 -9.46 -9.53 9.67
CA ASP A 9 -10.89 -9.61 9.94
C ASP A 9 -11.17 -9.73 11.43
N LYS A 10 -10.35 -10.50 12.13
CA LYS A 10 -10.45 -10.62 13.59
C LYS A 10 -10.08 -9.33 14.29
N GLN A 11 -9.00 -8.68 13.87
CA GLN A 11 -8.51 -7.47 14.52
C GLN A 11 -9.46 -6.29 14.35
N ARG A 12 -10.17 -6.16 13.23
CA ARG A 12 -11.09 -5.04 12.99
C ARG A 12 -12.26 -4.98 14.00
N ARG A 13 -12.50 -6.09 14.70
CA ARG A 13 -13.59 -6.18 15.69
C ARG A 13 -13.17 -5.73 17.08
N LYS A 14 -11.89 -5.44 17.28
CA LYS A 14 -11.37 -4.95 18.54
C LYS A 14 -11.52 -3.45 18.64
N ARG A 15 -11.56 -2.94 19.88
CA ARG A 15 -11.70 -1.51 20.15
C ARG A 15 -10.38 -0.75 20.15
N ARG A 16 -9.36 -1.27 19.50
CA ARG A 16 -8.04 -0.63 19.41
C ARG A 16 -7.80 -0.16 17.99
N GLU A 17 -7.01 0.91 17.88
CA GLU A 17 -6.55 1.39 16.59
C GLU A 17 -5.23 0.71 16.23
N TYR A 18 -5.11 0.33 14.96
CA TYR A 18 -3.93 -0.37 14.46
C TYR A 18 -3.44 0.26 13.16
N ILE A 19 -2.13 0.28 13.00
CA ILE A 19 -1.46 0.61 11.75
C ILE A 19 -0.63 -0.61 11.37
N TYR A 20 -0.93 -1.21 10.23
CA TYR A 20 -0.16 -2.34 9.70
C TYR A 20 0.72 -1.84 8.58
N CYS A 21 2.04 -1.89 8.80
CA CYS A 21 3.03 -1.41 7.85
C CYS A 21 3.76 -2.59 7.23
N GLY A 22 3.97 -2.56 5.93
CA GLY A 22 4.78 -3.58 5.30
C GLY A 22 4.64 -3.63 3.79
N SER A 23 5.39 -4.53 3.19
CA SER A 23 5.27 -4.85 1.78
C SER A 23 4.30 -6.01 1.63
N PHE A 24 3.23 -5.76 0.89
CA PHE A 24 2.20 -6.77 0.63
C PHE A 24 2.42 -7.45 -0.72
N TYR A 25 3.36 -6.91 -1.53
CA TYR A 25 3.72 -7.40 -2.86
C TYR A 25 2.54 -7.51 -3.81
N VAL A 26 1.55 -6.64 -3.66
CA VAL A 26 0.37 -6.54 -4.51
C VAL A 26 0.15 -5.06 -4.87
N ALA A 27 0.11 -4.76 -6.16
CA ALA A 27 -0.38 -3.48 -6.66
C ALA A 27 -1.90 -3.62 -6.81
N GLN A 28 -2.66 -2.86 -6.05
CA GLN A 28 -4.11 -3.05 -5.93
C GLN A 28 -4.88 -2.59 -7.16
N GLN A 29 -4.54 -1.41 -7.66
CA GLN A 29 -5.29 -0.76 -8.73
C GLN A 29 -4.40 -0.50 -9.94
N LYS A 30 -5.01 -0.17 -11.07
CA LYS A 30 -4.29 0.13 -12.30
C LYS A 30 -3.30 1.28 -12.14
N LEU A 31 -3.60 2.26 -11.30
CA LEU A 31 -2.69 3.37 -11.07
C LEU A 31 -1.52 3.00 -10.14
N ASP A 32 -1.54 1.82 -9.55
CA ASP A 32 -0.50 1.33 -8.66
C ASP A 32 0.61 0.57 -9.37
N ILE A 33 0.54 0.48 -10.68
CA ILE A 33 1.54 -0.20 -11.52
C ILE A 33 1.66 0.53 -12.86
N LYS A 34 2.89 0.65 -13.37
CA LYS A 34 3.15 1.43 -14.59
C LYS A 34 2.51 0.81 -15.83
N ASN A 35 2.71 -0.47 -16.05
CA ASN A 35 2.27 -1.18 -17.26
C ASN A 35 1.14 -2.17 -16.95
N TRP A 36 0.03 -1.66 -16.40
CA TRP A 36 -1.04 -2.53 -15.95
C TRP A 36 -1.62 -3.43 -17.04
N ARG A 37 -1.67 -2.93 -18.29
CA ARG A 37 -2.24 -3.70 -19.41
C ARG A 37 -1.42 -4.94 -19.72
N ASP A 38 -0.10 -4.83 -19.67
CA ASP A 38 0.81 -5.94 -19.96
C ASP A 38 1.08 -6.81 -18.74
N SER A 39 0.60 -6.41 -17.57
CA SER A 39 0.95 -7.05 -16.30
C SER A 39 -0.21 -7.81 -15.65
N GLN A 40 -1.33 -7.95 -16.34
CA GLN A 40 -2.54 -8.56 -15.77
C GLN A 40 -2.38 -10.04 -15.41
N GLN A 41 -1.37 -10.70 -15.94
CA GLN A 41 -1.04 -12.09 -15.62
C GLN A 41 0.29 -12.20 -14.86
N SER A 42 0.82 -11.08 -14.39
CA SER A 42 2.11 -11.05 -13.69
C SER A 42 1.92 -11.09 -12.18
N PRO A 43 2.81 -11.79 -11.44
CA PRO A 43 2.80 -11.75 -9.98
C PRO A 43 2.89 -10.30 -9.48
N GLY A 44 2.12 -9.99 -8.45
CA GLY A 44 2.00 -8.64 -7.94
C GLY A 44 0.82 -7.87 -8.52
N PHE A 45 0.21 -8.35 -9.61
CA PHE A 45 -0.97 -7.72 -10.19
C PHE A 45 -1.99 -8.75 -10.70
N LEU A 46 -1.95 -9.96 -10.17
CA LEU A 46 -2.90 -11.02 -10.54
C LEU A 46 -4.30 -10.70 -10.00
N PRO A 47 -5.36 -11.09 -10.72
CA PRO A 47 -6.72 -10.84 -10.26
C PRO A 47 -7.02 -11.33 -8.83
N PRO A 48 -6.60 -12.52 -8.39
CA PRO A 48 -6.83 -12.94 -7.00
C PRO A 48 -6.11 -12.07 -5.98
N GLU A 49 -4.90 -11.60 -6.31
CA GLU A 49 -4.13 -10.73 -5.43
C GLU A 49 -4.83 -9.37 -5.26
N ARG A 50 -5.30 -8.80 -6.36
CA ARG A 50 -6.03 -7.52 -6.33
C ARG A 50 -7.34 -7.65 -5.57
N ALA A 51 -8.05 -8.77 -5.77
CA ALA A 51 -9.30 -9.04 -5.05
C ALA A 51 -9.06 -9.17 -3.54
N TRP A 52 -7.93 -9.73 -3.14
CA TRP A 52 -7.54 -9.85 -1.74
C TRP A 52 -7.32 -8.46 -1.11
N MET A 53 -6.63 -7.57 -1.80
CA MET A 53 -6.46 -6.18 -1.34
C MET A 53 -7.79 -5.42 -1.32
N ASP A 54 -8.64 -5.65 -2.32
CA ASP A 54 -9.97 -5.02 -2.38
C ASP A 54 -10.84 -5.44 -1.19
N ALA A 55 -10.74 -6.69 -0.77
CA ALA A 55 -11.47 -7.17 0.40
C ALA A 55 -10.99 -6.47 1.68
N ILE A 56 -9.69 -6.26 1.83
CA ILE A 56 -9.13 -5.59 3.01
C ILE A 56 -9.59 -4.12 3.06
N THR A 57 -9.49 -3.40 1.95
CA THR A 57 -9.81 -1.96 1.93
C THR A 57 -11.28 -1.65 1.67
N GLY A 58 -12.03 -2.63 1.20
CA GLY A 58 -13.47 -2.48 0.94
C GLY A 58 -14.30 -3.14 2.03
N ASP A 59 -14.46 -4.46 1.95
CA ASP A 59 -15.36 -5.20 2.82
C ASP A 59 -14.98 -5.12 4.30
N MET A 60 -13.69 -5.15 4.61
CA MET A 60 -13.21 -5.07 5.99
C MET A 60 -13.13 -3.64 6.50
N GLY A 61 -13.14 -2.65 5.61
CA GLY A 61 -13.13 -1.23 5.98
C GLY A 61 -11.77 -0.66 6.37
N TYR A 62 -10.67 -1.39 6.16
CA TYR A 62 -9.33 -0.84 6.40
C TYR A 62 -9.02 0.28 5.43
N VAL A 63 -8.17 1.20 5.85
CA VAL A 63 -7.84 2.41 5.12
C VAL A 63 -6.41 2.32 4.59
N ASP A 64 -6.24 2.58 3.29
CA ASP A 64 -4.94 2.72 2.66
C ASP A 64 -4.48 4.17 2.86
N ALA A 65 -3.47 4.38 3.70
CA ALA A 65 -3.05 5.71 4.13
C ALA A 65 -2.64 6.60 2.95
N LEU A 66 -1.91 6.06 1.97
CA LEU A 66 -1.49 6.86 0.82
C LEU A 66 -2.71 7.36 0.04
N ARG A 67 -3.67 6.48 -0.21
CA ARG A 67 -4.86 6.84 -1.01
C ARG A 67 -5.82 7.76 -0.27
N GLU A 68 -5.66 7.92 1.02
CA GLU A 68 -6.44 8.90 1.78
C GLU A 68 -6.04 10.33 1.42
N VAL A 69 -4.78 10.56 1.06
CA VAL A 69 -4.26 11.90 0.76
C VAL A 69 -3.85 12.10 -0.69
N SER A 70 -3.73 11.03 -1.48
CA SER A 70 -3.32 11.12 -2.88
C SER A 70 -3.97 10.04 -3.73
N ARG A 71 -4.51 10.45 -4.88
CA ARG A 71 -5.07 9.54 -5.88
C ARG A 71 -4.30 9.62 -7.19
N GLU A 72 -3.08 10.14 -7.12
CA GLU A 72 -2.23 10.29 -8.31
C GLU A 72 -1.56 8.97 -8.68
N GLY A 73 -1.31 8.78 -9.96
CA GLY A 73 -0.52 7.68 -10.48
C GLY A 73 0.98 7.96 -10.36
N ASP A 74 1.79 7.05 -10.88
CA ASP A 74 3.25 7.15 -10.90
C ASP A 74 3.88 7.26 -9.49
N GLN A 75 3.16 6.80 -8.48
CA GLN A 75 3.63 6.74 -7.10
C GLN A 75 3.89 5.28 -6.75
N TYR A 76 5.16 4.86 -6.89
CA TYR A 76 5.54 3.47 -6.69
C TYR A 76 6.51 3.33 -5.53
N SER A 77 6.52 2.15 -4.91
CA SER A 77 7.38 1.85 -3.78
C SER A 77 8.41 0.76 -4.08
N TRP A 78 8.31 0.13 -5.25
CA TRP A 78 9.22 -0.97 -5.62
C TRP A 78 9.44 -0.99 -7.12
N TRP A 79 10.68 -1.31 -7.52
CA TRP A 79 11.08 -1.45 -8.93
C TRP A 79 11.91 -2.71 -9.08
N PRO A 80 11.78 -3.41 -10.23
CA PRO A 80 12.72 -4.49 -10.55
C PRO A 80 14.16 -4.01 -10.52
N ASP A 81 15.10 -4.91 -10.21
CA ASP A 81 16.50 -4.57 -10.09
C ASP A 81 17.16 -4.47 -11.47
N ASN A 82 16.88 -3.37 -12.18
CA ASN A 82 17.53 -3.01 -13.42
C ASN A 82 17.46 -1.50 -13.64
N GLU A 83 18.46 -0.94 -14.32
CA GLU A 83 18.56 0.49 -14.54
C GLU A 83 17.36 1.05 -15.32
N GLN A 84 16.89 0.30 -16.31
CA GLN A 84 15.81 0.74 -17.16
C GLN A 84 14.51 0.92 -16.37
N ALA A 85 14.24 0.02 -15.44
CA ALA A 85 13.04 0.10 -14.62
C ALA A 85 13.02 1.39 -13.80
N GLU A 86 14.15 1.77 -13.23
CA GLU A 86 14.24 3.01 -12.45
C GLU A 86 14.15 4.25 -13.34
N MET A 87 14.88 4.26 -14.46
CA MET A 87 14.90 5.40 -15.39
C MET A 87 13.52 5.70 -15.96
N LEU A 88 12.77 4.66 -16.33
CA LEU A 88 11.46 4.80 -16.93
C LEU A 88 10.32 4.75 -15.91
N ASN A 89 10.66 4.67 -14.63
CA ASN A 89 9.71 4.56 -13.51
C ASN A 89 8.75 3.38 -13.71
N LEU A 90 9.28 2.22 -14.11
CA LEU A 90 8.49 0.99 -14.31
C LEU A 90 8.29 0.29 -12.96
N GLY A 91 7.49 0.88 -12.10
CA GLY A 91 7.37 0.47 -10.72
C GLY A 91 6.01 -0.10 -10.35
N TYR A 92 5.95 -0.54 -9.10
CA TYR A 92 4.76 -1.10 -8.45
C TYR A 92 4.61 -0.43 -7.09
N ARG A 93 3.36 -0.17 -6.71
CA ARG A 93 3.08 0.24 -5.33
C ARG A 93 2.80 -1.03 -4.53
N PHE A 94 3.80 -1.49 -3.79
CA PHE A 94 3.76 -2.74 -3.02
C PHE A 94 3.73 -2.53 -1.52
N ASP A 95 4.14 -1.35 -1.05
CA ASP A 95 4.29 -1.06 0.36
C ASP A 95 3.12 -0.20 0.83
N TYR A 96 2.53 -0.58 1.95
CA TYR A 96 1.31 0.02 2.46
C TYR A 96 1.41 0.32 3.94
N GLN A 97 0.65 1.33 4.36
CA GLN A 97 0.23 1.47 5.74
C GLN A 97 -1.30 1.34 5.73
N ILE A 98 -1.78 0.25 6.29
CA ILE A 98 -3.20 -0.08 6.33
C ILE A 98 -3.70 0.24 7.73
N LEU A 99 -4.74 1.04 7.82
CA LEU A 99 -5.21 1.63 9.09
C LEU A 99 -6.58 1.10 9.44
N THR A 100 -6.85 0.98 10.73
CA THR A 100 -8.22 0.85 11.19
C THR A 100 -9.00 2.13 10.86
N PRO A 101 -10.32 2.05 10.60
CA PRO A 101 -11.09 3.20 10.10
C PRO A 101 -11.05 4.43 11.00
N GLY A 102 -10.91 4.25 12.31
CA GLY A 102 -10.84 5.35 13.26
C GLY A 102 -9.64 6.26 13.09
N LEU A 103 -8.58 5.79 12.41
CA LEU A 103 -7.38 6.58 12.16
C LEU A 103 -7.45 7.39 10.86
N ARG A 104 -8.46 7.16 10.01
CA ARG A 104 -8.57 7.83 8.71
C ARG A 104 -8.42 9.35 8.82
N ARG A 105 -9.13 9.97 9.73
CA ARG A 105 -9.15 11.42 9.89
C ARG A 105 -7.83 12.01 10.38
N PHE A 106 -6.91 11.18 10.86
CA PHE A 106 -5.62 11.64 11.40
C PHE A 106 -4.49 11.62 10.36
N VAL A 107 -4.72 11.08 9.18
CA VAL A 107 -3.72 11.09 8.09
C VAL A 107 -3.61 12.52 7.55
N ARG A 108 -2.40 13.10 7.61
CA ARG A 108 -2.16 14.46 7.15
C ARG A 108 -1.39 14.52 5.84
N ASN A 109 -0.42 13.62 5.68
CA ASN A 109 0.43 13.60 4.50
C ASN A 109 0.97 12.19 4.30
N ALA A 110 1.25 11.85 3.04
CA ALA A 110 1.90 10.58 2.70
C ALA A 110 2.78 10.81 1.48
N ARG A 111 3.97 10.23 1.46
CA ARG A 111 4.90 10.37 0.35
C ARG A 111 5.77 9.14 0.18
N LEU A 112 6.27 8.98 -1.04
CA LEU A 112 7.16 7.88 -1.45
C LEU A 112 8.42 8.50 -2.05
N PRO A 113 9.38 8.99 -1.22
CA PRO A 113 10.59 9.59 -1.75
C PRO A 113 11.45 8.55 -2.42
N ARG A 114 11.89 8.85 -3.65
CA ARG A 114 12.72 7.93 -4.43
C ARG A 114 14.21 8.02 -4.07
N GLN A 115 14.63 9.08 -3.41
CA GLN A 115 16.02 9.31 -3.02
C GLN A 115 16.08 9.84 -1.58
N PRO A 116 17.09 9.48 -0.79
CA PRO A 116 18.09 8.41 -1.08
C PRO A 116 17.47 7.02 -1.05
N ARG A 117 18.09 6.09 -1.78
CA ARG A 117 17.59 4.72 -1.91
C ARG A 117 18.51 3.74 -1.20
N PHE A 118 17.93 2.85 -0.41
CA PHE A 118 18.68 1.84 0.36
C PHE A 118 18.38 0.41 -0.11
N SER A 119 17.39 0.21 -0.95
CA SER A 119 17.00 -1.08 -1.48
C SER A 119 16.20 -0.90 -2.77
N GLN A 120 15.57 -1.95 -3.28
CA GLN A 120 14.63 -1.86 -4.40
C GLN A 120 13.33 -1.15 -4.00
N HIS A 121 13.12 -0.91 -2.70
CA HIS A 121 11.94 -0.21 -2.20
C HIS A 121 12.23 1.26 -1.91
N ALA A 122 11.24 2.10 -2.15
CA ALA A 122 11.21 3.46 -1.61
C ALA A 122 10.39 3.43 -0.31
N PRO A 123 10.78 4.19 0.71
CA PRO A 123 10.01 4.23 1.95
C PRO A 123 8.67 4.92 1.73
N LEU A 124 7.63 4.40 2.38
CA LEU A 124 6.35 5.07 2.48
C LEU A 124 6.33 5.81 3.81
N ILE A 125 6.29 7.13 3.74
CA ILE A 125 6.28 8.00 4.92
C ILE A 125 4.89 8.61 5.06
N VAL A 126 4.25 8.38 6.20
CA VAL A 126 2.93 8.92 6.48
C VAL A 126 2.99 9.74 7.77
N ASP A 127 2.45 10.94 7.71
CA ASP A 127 2.35 11.83 8.86
C ASP A 127 0.92 11.75 9.42
N TYR A 128 0.82 11.49 10.73
CA TYR A 128 -0.44 11.39 11.44
C TYR A 128 -0.56 12.51 12.47
N ASP A 129 -1.71 13.16 12.51
CA ASP A 129 -2.03 14.14 13.56
C ASP A 129 -2.58 13.38 14.78
N TRP A 130 -1.72 12.59 15.40
CA TRP A 130 -2.06 11.74 16.55
C TRP A 130 -0.93 11.80 17.57
N THR A 131 -1.27 12.12 18.81
CA THR A 131 -0.30 12.11 19.90
C THR A 131 -0.45 10.80 20.68
N LEU A 132 0.65 10.05 20.75
CA LEU A 132 0.69 8.84 21.57
C LEU A 132 0.71 9.24 23.05
N THR A 133 -0.25 8.72 23.78
CA THR A 133 -0.29 8.87 25.22
C THR A 133 0.37 7.64 25.83
N ILE A 134 1.42 7.85 26.61
CA ILE A 134 2.16 6.78 27.27
C ILE A 134 1.71 6.70 28.74
#